data_61f55457919089cc89192264e021d02d
#
_entry.id   61f55457919089cc89192264e021d02d
#
_cell.length_a   1.000
_cell.length_b   1.000
_cell.length_c   1.000
_cell.angle_alpha   90.00
_cell.angle_beta   90.00
_cell.angle_gamma   90.00
#
_symmetry.space_group_name_H-M   'P 1'
#
loop_
_entity.id
_entity.type
_entity.pdbx_description
1 polymer ?
#
loop_
_entity_poly.entity_id
_entity_poly.type
_entity_poly.pdbx_seq_one_letter_code
_entity_poly.pdbx_strand_id
1 'polypeptide(L)'
;MEKMTKLQKESLATIVFIAVIITAVIKFFENVGVLLLIIVIAACVVAFLLYKAIKKRRRLAYLKKKYVNSRIVDRMLNGVIWQGETPAQLMDSLGKPDTVDKRKSQSLKKEIWKYGRRGGGRYNLFIEFENGVVVNWEGKK
;
A
#
# COMPACT_ATOMS: atom_id res chain seq x y z
N MET A 1 51.70 -12.43 33.02
CA MET A 1 50.24 -12.41 32.71
C MET A 1 49.93 -11.02 32.19
N GLU A 2 49.75 -10.91 30.91
CA GLU A 2 49.44 -9.63 30.24
C GLU A 2 48.02 -9.18 30.52
N LYS A 3 47.87 -7.99 31.09
CA LYS A 3 46.53 -7.44 31.42
C LYS A 3 45.85 -7.01 30.11
N MET A 4 44.81 -7.71 29.72
CA MET A 4 43.96 -7.36 28.58
C MET A 4 43.52 -5.89 28.65
N THR A 5 43.68 -5.16 27.55
CA THR A 5 43.24 -3.77 27.42
C THR A 5 41.68 -3.68 27.48
N LYS A 6 41.13 -2.50 27.82
CA LYS A 6 39.67 -2.27 27.90
C LYS A 6 38.98 -2.61 26.56
N LEU A 7 39.58 -2.25 25.44
CA LEU A 7 39.11 -2.55 24.07
C LEU A 7 39.06 -4.06 23.78
N GLN A 8 40.06 -4.83 24.25
CA GLN A 8 40.06 -6.28 24.08
C GLN A 8 38.98 -6.98 24.91
N LYS A 9 38.65 -6.43 26.08
CA LYS A 9 37.53 -6.94 26.90
C LYS A 9 36.16 -6.67 26.28
N GLU A 10 35.97 -5.46 25.69
CA GLU A 10 34.74 -5.11 25.00
C GLU A 10 34.53 -5.92 23.71
N SER A 11 35.60 -6.14 22.93
CA SER A 11 35.50 -6.99 21.72
C SER A 11 35.26 -8.47 22.08
N LEU A 12 35.85 -8.98 23.16
CA LEU A 12 35.58 -10.33 23.64
C LEU A 12 34.13 -10.49 24.11
N ALA A 13 33.61 -9.51 24.83
CA ALA A 13 32.23 -9.52 25.28
C ALA A 13 31.21 -9.52 24.11
N THR A 14 31.48 -8.73 23.07
CA THR A 14 30.65 -8.73 21.85
C THR A 14 30.70 -10.05 21.09
N ILE A 15 31.87 -10.68 20.96
CA ILE A 15 32.02 -12.00 20.33
C ILE A 15 31.28 -13.08 21.12
N VAL A 16 31.40 -13.08 22.45
CA VAL A 16 30.66 -14.02 23.31
C VAL A 16 29.16 -13.81 23.19
N PHE A 17 28.69 -12.57 23.18
CA PHE A 17 27.27 -12.26 23.02
C PHE A 17 26.71 -12.75 21.67
N ILE A 18 27.44 -12.54 20.59
CA ILE A 18 27.08 -13.07 19.26
C ILE A 18 27.06 -14.59 19.26
N ALA A 19 28.06 -15.25 19.86
CA ALA A 19 28.09 -16.71 19.96
C ALA A 19 26.90 -17.27 20.74
N VAL A 20 26.49 -16.61 21.84
CA VAL A 20 25.29 -16.97 22.60
C VAL A 20 24.02 -16.84 21.77
N ILE A 21 23.88 -15.77 21.01
CA ILE A 21 22.72 -15.60 20.11
C ILE A 21 22.69 -16.70 19.05
N ILE A 22 23.84 -16.99 18.41
CA ILE A 22 23.92 -18.03 17.38
C ILE A 22 23.56 -19.39 17.96
N THR A 23 24.09 -19.75 19.13
CA THR A 23 23.75 -21.01 19.78
C THR A 23 22.30 -21.10 20.24
N ALA A 24 21.71 -19.99 20.69
CA ALA A 24 20.28 -19.93 21.02
C ALA A 24 19.41 -20.12 19.78
N VAL A 25 19.77 -19.51 18.65
CA VAL A 25 19.08 -19.69 17.37
C VAL A 25 19.21 -21.14 16.88
N ILE A 26 20.40 -21.74 16.92
CA ILE A 26 20.59 -23.15 16.53
C ILE A 26 19.75 -24.06 17.39
N LYS A 27 19.79 -23.93 18.73
CA LYS A 27 18.97 -24.73 19.65
C LYS A 27 17.48 -24.50 19.45
N PHE A 28 17.06 -23.29 19.12
CA PHE A 28 15.66 -23.00 18.76
C PHE A 28 15.25 -23.79 17.50
N PHE A 29 16.09 -23.84 16.47
CA PHE A 29 15.81 -24.62 15.26
C PHE A 29 15.88 -26.14 15.47
N GLU A 30 16.74 -26.63 16.34
CA GLU A 30 16.79 -28.06 16.71
C GLU A 30 15.52 -28.50 17.47
N ASN A 31 14.96 -27.66 18.34
CA ASN A 31 13.79 -27.99 19.16
C ASN A 31 12.44 -27.69 18.45
N VAL A 32 12.41 -26.66 17.59
CA VAL A 32 11.22 -26.33 16.79
C VAL A 32 11.39 -27.02 15.44
N GLY A 33 10.90 -28.25 15.33
CA GLY A 33 11.00 -29.00 14.08
C GLY A 33 10.53 -28.20 12.87
N VAL A 34 11.16 -28.40 11.73
CA VAL A 34 10.87 -27.75 10.44
C VAL A 34 9.36 -27.73 10.13
N LEU A 35 8.63 -28.72 10.60
CA LEU A 35 7.18 -28.85 10.47
C LEU A 35 6.42 -27.70 11.15
N LEU A 36 6.84 -27.27 12.34
CA LEU A 36 6.23 -26.19 13.09
C LEU A 36 6.45 -24.84 12.39
N LEU A 37 7.63 -24.65 11.80
CA LEU A 37 7.95 -23.48 10.97
C LEU A 37 7.05 -23.39 9.74
N ILE A 38 6.83 -24.51 9.05
CA ILE A 38 5.92 -24.59 7.89
C ILE A 38 4.49 -24.25 8.31
N ILE A 39 4.02 -24.76 9.45
CA ILE A 39 2.68 -24.46 9.99
C ILE A 39 2.53 -22.97 10.28
N VAL A 40 3.50 -22.32 10.91
CA VAL A 40 3.47 -20.88 11.20
C VAL A 40 3.42 -20.05 9.91
N ILE A 41 4.26 -20.39 8.93
CA ILE A 41 4.27 -19.69 7.63
C ILE A 41 2.91 -19.87 6.93
N ALA A 42 2.37 -21.10 6.92
CA ALA A 42 1.06 -21.37 6.32
C ALA A 42 -0.06 -20.56 7.01
N ALA A 43 -0.05 -20.50 8.35
CA ALA A 43 -1.01 -19.72 9.12
C ALA A 43 -0.91 -18.21 8.79
N CYS A 44 0.30 -17.67 8.67
CA CYS A 44 0.52 -16.28 8.28
C CYS A 44 0.00 -15.98 6.86
N VAL A 45 0.23 -16.89 5.91
CA VAL A 45 -0.28 -16.75 4.54
C VAL A 45 -1.80 -16.77 4.52
N VAL A 46 -2.43 -17.70 5.23
CA VAL A 46 -3.89 -17.79 5.34
C VAL A 46 -4.47 -16.54 5.99
N ALA A 47 -3.89 -16.07 7.09
CA ALA A 47 -4.32 -14.82 7.75
C ALA A 47 -4.22 -13.61 6.81
N PHE A 48 -3.14 -13.50 6.03
CA PHE A 48 -2.96 -12.44 5.04
C PHE A 48 -4.00 -12.49 3.92
N LEU A 49 -4.32 -13.69 3.41
CA LEU A 49 -5.34 -13.87 2.38
C LEU A 49 -6.74 -13.52 2.92
N LEU A 50 -7.06 -13.96 4.13
CA LEU A 50 -8.33 -13.60 4.81
C LEU A 50 -8.42 -12.10 5.02
N TYR A 51 -7.37 -11.44 5.48
CA TYR A 51 -7.33 -9.99 5.64
C TYR A 51 -7.64 -9.26 4.32
N LYS A 52 -7.00 -9.68 3.20
CA LYS A 52 -7.29 -9.12 1.86
C LYS A 52 -8.74 -9.34 1.44
N ALA A 53 -9.29 -10.54 1.67
CA ALA A 53 -10.66 -10.87 1.33
C ALA A 53 -11.67 -10.02 2.13
N ILE A 54 -11.45 -9.86 3.44
CA ILE A 54 -12.30 -9.04 4.31
C ILE A 54 -12.24 -7.57 3.88
N LYS A 55 -11.05 -7.04 3.59
CA LYS A 55 -10.87 -5.66 3.10
C LYS A 55 -11.64 -5.43 1.80
N LYS A 56 -11.56 -6.37 0.84
CA LYS A 56 -12.30 -6.31 -0.44
C LYS A 56 -13.82 -6.35 -0.21
N ARG A 57 -14.30 -7.24 0.67
CA ARG A 57 -15.74 -7.34 1.01
C ARG A 57 -16.27 -6.07 1.67
N ARG A 58 -15.54 -5.49 2.64
CA ARG A 58 -15.90 -4.23 3.30
C ARG A 58 -15.97 -3.06 2.31
N ARG A 59 -15.01 -2.97 1.39
CA ARG A 59 -15.04 -1.95 0.34
C ARG A 59 -16.24 -2.11 -0.60
N LEU A 60 -16.54 -3.33 -1.02
CA LEU A 60 -17.71 -3.63 -1.86
C LEU A 60 -19.01 -3.25 -1.15
N ALA A 61 -19.16 -3.62 0.12
CA ALA A 61 -20.35 -3.29 0.92
C ALA A 61 -20.52 -1.76 1.07
N TYR A 62 -19.44 -1.03 1.33
CA TYR A 62 -19.44 0.43 1.40
C TYR A 62 -19.90 1.06 0.08
N LEU A 63 -19.31 0.65 -1.06
CA LEU A 63 -19.66 1.19 -2.37
C LEU A 63 -21.11 0.86 -2.76
N LYS A 64 -21.59 -0.36 -2.50
CA LYS A 64 -22.98 -0.75 -2.76
C LYS A 64 -23.98 0.03 -1.90
N LYS A 65 -23.61 0.38 -0.67
CA LYS A 65 -24.46 1.21 0.19
C LYS A 65 -24.51 2.67 -0.29
N LYS A 66 -23.39 3.20 -0.82
CA LYS A 66 -23.28 4.60 -1.25
C LYS A 66 -23.83 4.83 -2.66
N TYR A 67 -23.66 3.86 -3.56
CA TYR A 67 -24.04 3.96 -4.96
C TYR A 67 -25.04 2.87 -5.33
N VAL A 68 -26.25 3.28 -5.72
CA VAL A 68 -27.35 2.38 -6.09
C VAL A 68 -27.07 1.63 -7.40
N ASN A 69 -26.30 2.25 -8.32
CA ASN A 69 -26.04 1.68 -9.64
C ASN A 69 -24.87 0.67 -9.58
N SER A 70 -25.18 -0.60 -9.74
CA SER A 70 -24.19 -1.69 -9.70
C SER A 70 -23.08 -1.56 -10.76
N ARG A 71 -23.39 -1.05 -11.98
CA ARG A 71 -22.39 -0.83 -13.04
C ARG A 71 -21.33 0.19 -12.64
N ILE A 72 -21.74 1.25 -11.93
CA ILE A 72 -20.81 2.26 -11.39
C ILE A 72 -19.93 1.61 -10.33
N VAL A 73 -20.50 0.84 -9.42
CA VAL A 73 -19.75 0.13 -8.37
C VAL A 73 -18.71 -0.81 -8.97
N ASP A 74 -19.06 -1.56 -10.01
CA ASP A 74 -18.12 -2.48 -10.68
C ASP A 74 -16.98 -1.73 -11.38
N ARG A 75 -17.25 -0.61 -12.04
CA ARG A 75 -16.20 0.27 -12.61
C ARG A 75 -15.25 0.80 -11.53
N MET A 76 -15.80 1.28 -10.41
CA MET A 76 -15.02 1.79 -9.29
C MET A 76 -14.15 0.72 -8.64
N LEU A 77 -14.65 -0.51 -8.47
CA LEU A 77 -13.89 -1.63 -7.92
C LEU A 77 -12.71 -2.02 -8.81
N ASN A 78 -12.89 -1.93 -10.12
CA ASN A 78 -11.86 -2.24 -11.11
C ASN A 78 -10.94 -1.04 -11.41
N GLY A 79 -11.22 0.14 -10.83
CA GLY A 79 -10.46 1.36 -11.06
C GLY A 79 -10.57 1.87 -12.49
N VAL A 80 -11.69 1.59 -13.17
CA VAL A 80 -11.96 2.08 -14.53
C VAL A 80 -12.48 3.51 -14.44
N ILE A 81 -11.84 4.42 -15.15
CA ILE A 81 -12.21 5.83 -15.26
C ILE A 81 -13.20 5.99 -16.40
N TRP A 82 -14.19 6.88 -16.27
CA TRP A 82 -15.15 7.17 -17.34
C TRP A 82 -15.48 8.66 -17.43
N GLN A 83 -15.92 9.10 -18.61
CA GLN A 83 -16.39 10.46 -18.78
C GLN A 83 -17.68 10.70 -17.97
N GLY A 84 -17.76 11.88 -17.34
CA GLY A 84 -18.86 12.23 -16.45
C GLY A 84 -18.70 11.70 -15.01
N GLU A 85 -17.60 11.01 -14.68
CA GLU A 85 -17.30 10.61 -13.32
C GLU A 85 -17.08 11.83 -12.42
N THR A 86 -17.68 11.82 -11.24
CA THR A 86 -17.52 12.92 -10.28
C THR A 86 -16.24 12.76 -9.44
N PRO A 87 -15.69 13.86 -8.88
CA PRO A 87 -14.55 13.80 -7.97
C PRO A 87 -14.75 12.86 -6.79
N ALA A 88 -15.98 12.80 -6.24
CA ALA A 88 -16.31 11.91 -5.14
C ALA A 88 -16.23 10.43 -5.55
N GLN A 89 -16.73 10.09 -6.73
CA GLN A 89 -16.64 8.74 -7.30
C GLN A 89 -15.20 8.36 -7.56
N LEU A 90 -14.41 9.27 -8.14
CA LEU A 90 -13.00 9.02 -8.41
C LEU A 90 -12.19 8.84 -7.11
N MET A 91 -12.45 9.62 -6.07
CA MET A 91 -11.83 9.41 -4.75
C MET A 91 -12.18 8.06 -4.13
N ASP A 92 -13.43 7.62 -4.27
CA ASP A 92 -13.85 6.30 -3.78
C ASP A 92 -13.25 5.15 -4.63
N SER A 93 -12.97 5.41 -5.92
CA SER A 93 -12.36 4.44 -6.85
C SER A 93 -10.84 4.36 -6.72
N LEU A 94 -10.14 5.47 -6.95
CA LEU A 94 -8.69 5.55 -7.00
C LEU A 94 -8.04 6.00 -5.69
N GLY A 95 -8.82 6.63 -4.80
CA GLY A 95 -8.31 7.27 -3.61
C GLY A 95 -7.93 8.74 -3.85
N LYS A 96 -7.26 9.33 -2.85
CA LYS A 96 -6.84 10.73 -2.90
C LYS A 96 -5.73 10.93 -3.94
N PRO A 97 -5.80 11.98 -4.80
CA PRO A 97 -4.72 12.32 -5.72
C PRO A 97 -3.46 12.81 -4.98
N ASP A 98 -2.29 12.60 -5.57
CA ASP A 98 -1.02 13.11 -5.05
C ASP A 98 -0.94 14.63 -5.15
N THR A 99 -1.50 15.19 -6.24
CA THR A 99 -1.50 16.64 -6.50
C THR A 99 -2.76 17.03 -7.26
N VAL A 100 -3.28 18.23 -6.97
CA VAL A 100 -4.44 18.83 -7.66
C VAL A 100 -4.05 20.21 -8.14
N ASP A 101 -4.05 20.42 -9.46
CA ASP A 101 -3.88 21.72 -10.08
C ASP A 101 -5.26 22.30 -10.41
N LYS A 102 -5.55 23.47 -9.87
CA LYS A 102 -6.84 24.15 -10.11
C LYS A 102 -6.63 25.38 -10.98
N ARG A 103 -7.38 25.47 -12.07
CA ARG A 103 -7.43 26.63 -12.93
C ARG A 103 -8.88 27.15 -12.97
N LYS A 104 -9.08 28.39 -12.61
CA LYS A 104 -10.36 29.07 -12.73
C LYS A 104 -10.27 30.07 -13.87
N SER A 105 -11.16 29.98 -14.86
CA SER A 105 -11.47 31.01 -15.82
C SER A 105 -12.89 31.52 -15.56
N GLN A 106 -13.26 32.66 -16.13
CA GLN A 106 -14.58 33.30 -15.88
C GLN A 106 -15.77 32.37 -16.16
N SER A 107 -15.62 31.41 -17.08
CA SER A 107 -16.69 30.46 -17.48
C SER A 107 -16.42 28.99 -17.20
N LEU A 108 -15.18 28.60 -16.85
CA LEU A 108 -14.77 27.19 -16.72
C LEU A 108 -13.95 26.97 -15.46
N LYS A 109 -14.41 26.01 -14.65
CA LYS A 109 -13.65 25.49 -13.53
C LYS A 109 -12.96 24.21 -13.97
N LYS A 110 -11.64 24.31 -14.26
CA LYS A 110 -10.80 23.17 -14.66
C LYS A 110 -9.93 22.72 -13.50
N GLU A 111 -9.94 21.41 -13.20
CA GLU A 111 -9.05 20.79 -12.22
C GLU A 111 -8.30 19.64 -12.91
N ILE A 112 -7.00 19.50 -12.64
CA ILE A 112 -6.19 18.39 -13.11
C ILE A 112 -5.71 17.63 -11.88
N TRP A 113 -6.15 16.37 -11.74
CA TRP A 113 -5.75 15.49 -10.67
C TRP A 113 -4.64 14.56 -11.14
N LYS A 114 -3.59 14.45 -10.34
CA LYS A 114 -2.37 13.71 -10.67
C LYS A 114 -2.15 12.58 -9.68
N TYR A 115 -1.88 11.38 -10.22
CA TYR A 115 -1.68 10.16 -9.44
C TYR A 115 -0.37 9.45 -9.81
N GLY A 116 0.19 8.71 -8.85
CA GLY A 116 1.36 7.89 -9.06
C GLY A 116 2.61 8.72 -9.29
N ARG A 117 2.97 9.56 -8.30
CA ARG A 117 4.15 10.43 -8.37
C ARG A 117 5.41 9.61 -8.58
N ARG A 118 6.16 9.96 -9.63
CA ARG A 118 7.52 9.47 -9.90
C ARG A 118 8.51 10.59 -9.62
N GLY A 119 9.77 10.26 -9.40
CA GLY A 119 10.82 11.27 -9.23
C GLY A 119 10.84 12.29 -10.38
N GLY A 120 11.28 13.54 -10.11
CA GLY A 120 11.38 14.60 -11.12
C GLY A 120 10.05 15.23 -11.53
N GLY A 121 9.02 15.22 -10.67
CA GLY A 121 7.73 15.88 -10.94
C GLY A 121 6.84 15.16 -11.95
N ARG A 122 7.18 13.93 -12.34
CA ARG A 122 6.40 13.09 -13.27
C ARG A 122 5.32 12.30 -12.51
N TYR A 123 4.19 12.04 -13.19
CA TYR A 123 3.06 11.27 -12.66
C TYR A 123 2.65 10.19 -13.66
N ASN A 124 2.03 9.11 -13.17
CA ASN A 124 1.58 8.01 -14.01
C ASN A 124 0.25 8.30 -14.70
N LEU A 125 -0.61 9.09 -14.04
CA LEU A 125 -1.98 9.30 -14.47
C LEU A 125 -2.38 10.74 -14.20
N PHE A 126 -2.97 11.38 -15.21
CA PHE A 126 -3.56 12.72 -15.18
C PHE A 126 -5.04 12.60 -15.50
N ILE A 127 -5.89 13.24 -14.72
CA ILE A 127 -7.34 13.25 -14.93
C ILE A 127 -7.81 14.69 -14.93
N GLU A 128 -8.46 15.07 -16.00
CA GLU A 128 -8.99 16.42 -16.19
C GLU A 128 -10.47 16.48 -15.84
N PHE A 129 -10.80 17.43 -14.98
CA PHE A 129 -12.19 17.76 -14.65
C PHE A 129 -12.55 19.11 -15.23
N GLU A 130 -13.75 19.21 -15.80
CA GLU A 130 -14.40 20.45 -16.15
C GLU A 130 -15.77 20.52 -15.48
N ASN A 131 -16.03 21.60 -14.77
CA ASN A 131 -17.28 21.81 -14.03
C ASN A 131 -17.67 20.66 -13.10
N GLY A 132 -16.66 19.99 -12.51
CA GLY A 132 -16.87 18.92 -11.53
C GLY A 132 -17.16 17.54 -12.10
N VAL A 133 -16.88 17.30 -13.38
CA VAL A 133 -16.94 15.98 -14.01
C VAL A 133 -15.68 15.70 -14.82
N VAL A 134 -15.31 14.42 -14.90
CA VAL A 134 -14.18 13.95 -15.73
C VAL A 134 -14.51 14.14 -17.19
N VAL A 135 -13.64 14.83 -17.91
CA VAL A 135 -13.73 15.03 -19.37
C VAL A 135 -12.63 14.26 -20.12
N ASN A 136 -11.46 14.15 -19.53
CA ASN A 136 -10.33 13.47 -20.16
C ASN A 136 -9.38 12.84 -19.11
N TRP A 137 -8.62 11.84 -19.52
CA TRP A 137 -7.52 11.29 -18.71
C TRP A 137 -6.42 10.75 -19.59
N GLU A 138 -5.19 10.80 -19.10
CA GLU A 138 -3.99 10.33 -19.77
C GLU A 138 -3.14 9.49 -18.81
N GLY A 139 -2.60 8.38 -19.31
CA GLY A 139 -1.74 7.46 -18.54
C GLY A 139 -2.45 6.23 -18.02
N LYS A 140 -1.75 5.48 -17.14
CA LYS A 140 -2.24 4.24 -16.52
C LYS A 140 -2.05 4.30 -15.01
N LYS A 141 -2.97 3.67 -14.30
CA LYS A 141 -2.87 3.43 -12.87
C LYS A 141 -1.74 2.46 -12.53
#